data_5b7d67d1d017c21158a478d001cbbd42
#
_entry.id   5b7d67d1d017c21158a478d001cbbd42
#
_cell.length_a   1.000
_cell.length_b   1.000
_cell.length_c   1.000
_cell.angle_alpha   90.00
_cell.angle_beta   90.00
_cell.angle_gamma   90.00
#
_symmetry.space_group_name_H-M   'P 1'
#
loop_
_entity.id
_entity.type
_entity.pdbx_description
1 polymer ?
#
loop_
_entity_poly.entity_id
_entity_poly.type
_entity_poly.pdbx_seq_one_letter_code
_entity_poly.pdbx_strand_id
1 'polypeptide(L)'
;MKQCTKCHETKSYDDFHKKSYAKDGKQTKCKVCQNKYTAKYRKEIRPDYWNSTDGYFSNKENWKYIGEYRRANEDIIVYLLKVKGFFYVGMTKAKLNVRLCIHRADYKSPLNHGLIPGLHNLWDTMSEDEINKSLDSVIILETKAGSRYEGYKTEKKWIHKLLNDGYPLLNVYHNKQQV
;
A
#
# COMPACT_ATOMS: atom_id res chain seq x y z
N MET A 1 -18.49 -2.95 -32.28
CA MET A 1 -17.36 -2.05 -32.58
C MET A 1 -17.50 -0.76 -31.80
N LYS A 2 -16.40 -0.12 -31.39
CA LYS A 2 -16.37 1.11 -30.60
C LYS A 2 -15.28 2.05 -31.12
N GLN A 3 -15.58 3.35 -31.20
CA GLN A 3 -14.61 4.36 -31.58
C GLN A 3 -13.75 4.78 -30.39
N CYS A 4 -12.41 4.77 -30.60
CA CYS A 4 -11.46 5.25 -29.60
C CYS A 4 -11.47 6.78 -29.54
N THR A 5 -11.64 7.36 -28.34
CA THR A 5 -11.67 8.82 -28.16
C THR A 5 -10.30 9.49 -28.35
N LYS A 6 -9.19 8.73 -28.50
CA LYS A 6 -7.86 9.30 -28.68
C LYS A 6 -7.32 9.19 -30.11
N CYS A 7 -7.47 8.04 -30.78
CA CYS A 7 -7.02 7.89 -32.17
C CYS A 7 -8.17 7.99 -33.19
N HIS A 8 -9.42 8.07 -32.72
CA HIS A 8 -10.64 8.15 -33.50
C HIS A 8 -10.92 6.95 -34.43
N GLU A 9 -10.12 5.90 -34.32
CA GLU A 9 -10.33 4.65 -35.06
C GLU A 9 -11.45 3.81 -34.43
N THR A 10 -12.27 3.18 -35.27
CA THR A 10 -13.28 2.23 -34.84
C THR A 10 -12.65 0.85 -34.73
N LYS A 11 -12.70 0.23 -33.55
CA LYS A 11 -12.04 -1.04 -33.20
C LYS A 11 -13.03 -2.01 -32.57
N SER A 12 -12.62 -3.28 -32.48
CA SER A 12 -13.38 -4.28 -31.73
C SER A 12 -13.50 -3.89 -30.25
N TYR A 13 -14.54 -4.32 -29.56
CA TYR A 13 -14.67 -4.16 -28.11
C TYR A 13 -13.52 -4.83 -27.34
N ASP A 14 -12.89 -5.86 -27.92
CA ASP A 14 -11.75 -6.55 -27.32
C ASP A 14 -10.47 -5.70 -27.28
N ASP A 15 -10.40 -4.67 -28.12
CA ASP A 15 -9.32 -3.67 -28.12
C ASP A 15 -9.43 -2.64 -26.99
N PHE A 16 -10.43 -2.74 -26.13
CA PHE A 16 -10.64 -1.85 -25.01
C PHE A 16 -10.60 -2.60 -23.68
N HIS A 17 -9.95 -2.01 -22.67
CA HIS A 17 -9.97 -2.57 -21.31
C HIS A 17 -11.37 -2.52 -20.72
N LYS A 18 -11.68 -3.47 -19.82
CA LYS A 18 -12.94 -3.49 -19.06
C LYS A 18 -13.01 -2.27 -18.12
N LYS A 19 -14.21 -1.74 -17.95
CA LYS A 19 -14.51 -0.64 -17.03
C LYS A 19 -15.93 -0.82 -16.50
N SER A 20 -16.05 -1.43 -15.32
CA SER A 20 -17.32 -1.90 -14.74
C SER A 20 -18.42 -0.81 -14.62
N TYR A 21 -18.03 0.43 -14.38
CA TYR A 21 -18.96 1.55 -14.25
C TYR A 21 -19.20 2.34 -15.56
N ALA A 22 -18.67 1.89 -16.69
CA ALA A 22 -18.98 2.45 -17.99
C ALA A 22 -20.24 1.78 -18.56
N LYS A 23 -21.12 2.57 -19.22
CA LYS A 23 -22.39 2.11 -19.78
C LYS A 23 -22.25 0.87 -20.70
N ASP A 24 -21.15 0.79 -21.42
CA ASP A 24 -20.82 -0.32 -22.33
C ASP A 24 -19.75 -1.28 -21.74
N GLY A 25 -19.41 -1.14 -20.46
CA GLY A 25 -18.43 -1.99 -19.77
C GLY A 25 -16.99 -1.82 -20.24
N LYS A 26 -16.68 -0.83 -21.09
CA LYS A 26 -15.37 -0.64 -21.72
C LYS A 26 -14.82 0.77 -21.54
N GLN A 27 -13.49 0.88 -21.52
CA GLN A 27 -12.83 2.19 -21.51
C GLN A 27 -13.06 2.97 -22.81
N THR A 28 -12.93 4.29 -22.77
CA THR A 28 -13.12 5.18 -23.92
C THR A 28 -11.91 5.18 -24.86
N LYS A 29 -10.72 4.87 -24.36
CA LYS A 29 -9.46 4.75 -25.13
C LYS A 29 -9.16 3.28 -25.42
N CYS A 30 -8.74 2.97 -26.63
CA CYS A 30 -8.27 1.62 -26.96
C CYS A 30 -6.99 1.25 -26.19
N LYS A 31 -6.70 -0.04 -26.06
CA LYS A 31 -5.53 -0.59 -25.34
C LYS A 31 -4.21 0.07 -25.80
N VAL A 32 -4.03 0.24 -27.12
CA VAL A 32 -2.82 0.86 -27.69
C VAL A 32 -2.67 2.31 -27.21
N CYS A 33 -3.73 3.12 -27.31
CA CYS A 33 -3.71 4.51 -26.87
C CYS A 33 -3.56 4.62 -25.35
N GLN A 34 -4.19 3.72 -24.60
CA GLN A 34 -4.04 3.68 -23.14
C GLN A 34 -2.62 3.31 -22.74
N ASN A 35 -2.01 2.33 -23.41
CA ASN A 35 -0.63 1.92 -23.12
C ASN A 35 0.37 3.03 -23.47
N LYS A 36 0.21 3.71 -24.62
CA LYS A 36 1.03 4.88 -24.98
C LYS A 36 0.89 5.99 -23.95
N TYR A 37 -0.32 6.31 -23.51
CA TYR A 37 -0.57 7.30 -22.46
C TYR A 37 0.09 6.89 -21.14
N THR A 38 -0.07 5.64 -20.74
CA THR A 38 0.53 5.12 -19.50
C THR A 38 2.05 5.12 -19.57
N ALA A 39 2.64 4.73 -20.71
CA ALA A 39 4.09 4.76 -20.91
C ALA A 39 4.66 6.19 -20.85
N LYS A 40 3.98 7.16 -21.52
CA LYS A 40 4.33 8.58 -21.45
C LYS A 40 4.20 9.10 -20.02
N TYR A 41 3.10 8.80 -19.34
CA TYR A 41 2.87 9.20 -17.96
C TYR A 41 3.95 8.64 -17.01
N ARG A 42 4.34 7.37 -17.19
CA ARG A 42 5.42 6.74 -16.43
C ARG A 42 6.76 7.43 -16.65
N LYS A 43 7.08 7.73 -17.91
CA LYS A 43 8.38 8.28 -18.30
C LYS A 43 8.54 9.77 -18.00
N GLU A 44 7.49 10.57 -18.19
CA GLU A 44 7.58 12.04 -18.12
C GLU A 44 7.05 12.60 -16.79
N ILE A 45 6.01 11.99 -16.23
CA ILE A 45 5.33 12.49 -15.02
C ILE A 45 5.80 11.75 -13.77
N ARG A 46 6.22 10.49 -13.93
CA ARG A 46 6.71 9.63 -12.85
C ARG A 46 7.99 8.88 -13.24
N PRO A 47 9.06 9.59 -13.60
CA PRO A 47 10.30 8.96 -14.05
C PRO A 47 10.89 8.02 -12.99
N ASP A 48 10.76 8.37 -11.71
CA ASP A 48 11.41 7.67 -10.61
C ASP A 48 10.54 6.59 -9.97
N TYR A 49 9.26 6.53 -10.32
CA TYR A 49 8.34 5.54 -9.72
C TYR A 49 8.72 4.09 -9.99
N TRP A 50 9.37 3.84 -11.15
CA TRP A 50 9.71 2.49 -11.60
C TRP A 50 11.19 2.17 -11.53
N ASN A 51 12.05 3.20 -11.45
CA ASN A 51 13.51 3.03 -11.50
C ASN A 51 14.17 3.12 -10.11
N SER A 52 13.54 3.77 -9.16
CA SER A 52 13.96 3.73 -7.76
C SER A 52 12.77 3.92 -6.84
N THR A 53 12.66 3.09 -5.83
CA THR A 53 11.72 3.30 -4.72
C THR A 53 12.04 4.57 -3.93
N ASP A 54 13.21 5.16 -4.14
CA ASP A 54 13.77 6.28 -3.40
C ASP A 54 13.30 7.64 -3.91
N GLY A 55 13.30 7.84 -5.23
CA GLY A 55 13.06 9.15 -5.83
C GLY A 55 11.62 9.63 -5.73
N TYR A 56 10.66 8.76 -5.99
CA TYR A 56 9.27 9.16 -6.06
C TYR A 56 8.67 9.52 -4.69
N PHE A 57 8.97 8.73 -3.67
CA PHE A 57 8.44 8.94 -2.33
C PHE A 57 9.21 9.96 -1.50
N SER A 58 10.43 10.31 -1.90
CA SER A 58 11.23 11.35 -1.24
C SER A 58 10.88 12.76 -1.70
N ASN A 59 10.35 12.95 -2.90
CA ASN A 59 10.01 14.26 -3.42
C ASN A 59 8.57 14.67 -3.02
N LYS A 60 8.44 15.69 -2.14
CA LYS A 60 7.16 16.25 -1.70
C LYS A 60 6.28 16.75 -2.87
N GLU A 61 6.87 17.23 -3.96
CA GLU A 61 6.12 17.73 -5.12
C GLU A 61 5.34 16.63 -5.85
N ASN A 62 5.81 15.39 -5.77
CA ASN A 62 5.12 14.25 -6.38
C ASN A 62 3.84 13.87 -5.62
N TRP A 63 3.65 14.36 -4.39
CA TRP A 63 2.52 14.02 -3.53
C TRP A 63 1.20 14.62 -4.00
N LYS A 64 1.22 15.76 -4.69
CA LYS A 64 0.02 16.32 -5.33
C LYS A 64 -0.62 15.39 -6.38
N TYR A 65 0.13 14.42 -6.91
CA TYR A 65 -0.38 13.42 -7.85
C TYR A 65 -0.90 12.15 -7.18
N ILE A 66 -0.60 11.94 -5.89
CA ILE A 66 -1.13 10.82 -5.10
C ILE A 66 -2.50 11.17 -4.51
N GLY A 67 -2.93 12.40 -4.71
CA GLY A 67 -4.16 12.98 -4.18
C GLY A 67 -3.91 13.61 -2.81
N GLU A 68 -4.38 14.84 -2.64
CA GLU A 68 -4.35 15.62 -1.40
C GLU A 68 -5.09 14.95 -0.23
N TYR A 69 -5.75 13.82 -0.49
CA TYR A 69 -6.58 13.07 0.44
C TYR A 69 -5.82 12.35 1.54
N ARG A 70 -4.54 12.07 1.34
CA ARG A 70 -3.69 11.56 2.40
C ARG A 70 -2.94 12.73 3.00
N ARG A 71 -3.54 13.41 3.95
CA ARG A 71 -2.83 14.36 4.82
C ARG A 71 -1.68 13.60 5.46
N ALA A 72 -0.57 13.55 4.75
CA ALA A 72 0.63 12.94 5.26
C ALA A 72 1.12 13.80 6.42
N ASN A 73 1.36 13.18 7.55
CA ASN A 73 2.20 13.79 8.54
C ASN A 73 3.57 14.03 7.91
N GLU A 74 4.27 15.06 8.31
CA GLU A 74 5.68 15.24 7.94
C GLU A 74 6.50 14.10 8.53
N ASP A 75 6.04 13.53 9.64
CA ASP A 75 6.70 12.49 10.38
C ASP A 75 6.29 11.08 9.93
N ILE A 76 7.27 10.21 9.96
CA ILE A 76 7.10 8.77 9.84
C ILE A 76 6.83 8.23 11.24
N ILE A 77 5.81 7.39 11.37
CA ILE A 77 5.51 6.66 12.59
C ILE A 77 5.78 5.17 12.32
N VAL A 78 6.71 4.59 13.05
CA VAL A 78 6.90 3.12 13.12
C VAL A 78 6.23 2.64 14.39
N TYR A 79 5.36 1.64 14.25
CA TYR A 79 4.52 1.15 15.32
C TYR A 79 4.54 -0.37 15.43
N LEU A 80 4.17 -0.86 16.61
CA LEU A 80 4.05 -2.26 16.96
C LEU A 80 2.61 -2.56 17.34
N LEU A 81 2.02 -3.58 16.74
CA LEU A 81 0.76 -4.19 17.19
C LEU A 81 1.07 -5.48 17.94
N LYS A 82 0.45 -5.67 19.10
CA LYS A 82 0.48 -6.93 19.84
C LYS A 82 -0.82 -7.70 19.59
N VAL A 83 -0.71 -8.92 19.05
CA VAL A 83 -1.85 -9.73 18.64
C VAL A 83 -1.67 -11.17 19.13
N LYS A 84 -2.44 -11.61 20.15
CA LYS A 84 -2.38 -12.97 20.70
C LYS A 84 -0.94 -13.51 20.96
N GLY A 85 -0.09 -12.68 21.54
CA GLY A 85 1.30 -13.09 21.84
C GLY A 85 2.27 -12.92 20.67
N PHE A 86 1.79 -12.65 19.47
CA PHE A 86 2.58 -12.27 18.31
C PHE A 86 2.68 -10.76 18.16
N PHE A 87 3.61 -10.30 17.32
CA PHE A 87 3.85 -8.89 17.09
C PHE A 87 3.91 -8.59 15.59
N TYR A 88 3.35 -7.44 15.22
CA TYR A 88 3.43 -6.91 13.86
C TYR A 88 4.03 -5.50 13.91
N VAL A 89 5.10 -5.28 13.16
CA VAL A 89 5.70 -3.96 12.97
C VAL A 89 5.15 -3.35 11.69
N GLY A 90 4.74 -2.11 11.75
CA GLY A 90 4.28 -1.38 10.58
C GLY A 90 4.77 0.06 10.58
N MET A 91 4.72 0.71 9.43
CA MET A 91 5.01 2.13 9.31
C MET A 91 3.90 2.91 8.60
N THR A 92 3.79 4.17 8.92
CA THR A 92 2.86 5.09 8.26
C THR A 92 3.40 6.51 8.22
N LYS A 93 3.00 7.26 7.18
CA LYS A 93 3.07 8.72 7.13
C LYS A 93 1.70 9.36 7.31
N ALA A 94 0.64 8.57 7.37
CA ALA A 94 -0.68 9.03 7.78
C ALA A 94 -0.77 9.10 9.32
N LYS A 95 -1.81 9.75 9.82
CA LYS A 95 -2.13 9.67 11.26
C LYS A 95 -2.30 8.20 11.65
N LEU A 96 -1.77 7.81 12.80
CA LEU A 96 -1.75 6.40 13.22
C LEU A 96 -3.16 5.78 13.26
N ASN A 97 -4.14 6.48 13.81
CA ASN A 97 -5.53 6.03 13.83
C ASN A 97 -6.10 5.77 12.42
N VAL A 98 -5.76 6.61 11.43
CA VAL A 98 -6.16 6.39 10.02
C VAL A 98 -5.52 5.11 9.48
N ARG A 99 -4.24 4.86 9.79
CA ARG A 99 -3.56 3.63 9.37
C ARG A 99 -4.19 2.39 9.99
N LEU A 100 -4.57 2.44 11.26
CA LEU A 100 -5.25 1.33 11.93
C LEU A 100 -6.64 1.06 11.33
N CYS A 101 -7.40 2.09 11.01
CA CYS A 101 -8.66 1.96 10.26
C CYS A 101 -8.44 1.32 8.89
N ILE A 102 -7.35 1.66 8.17
CA ILE A 102 -7.00 1.04 6.88
C ILE A 102 -6.70 -0.45 7.07
N HIS A 103 -5.93 -0.85 8.09
CA HIS A 103 -5.68 -2.27 8.37
C HIS A 103 -6.99 -3.05 8.53
N ARG A 104 -7.94 -2.50 9.29
CA ARG A 104 -9.26 -3.13 9.49
C ARG A 104 -10.07 -3.18 8.19
N ALA A 105 -10.05 -2.12 7.38
CA ALA A 105 -10.73 -2.07 6.10
C ALA A 105 -10.12 -3.06 5.09
N ASP A 106 -8.79 -3.16 5.02
CA ASP A 106 -8.08 -4.11 4.16
C ASP A 106 -8.40 -5.55 4.56
N TYR A 107 -8.44 -5.86 5.85
CA TYR A 107 -8.84 -7.18 6.36
C TYR A 107 -10.26 -7.56 5.96
N LYS A 108 -11.23 -6.64 6.09
CA LYS A 108 -12.63 -6.87 5.73
C LYS A 108 -12.90 -6.88 4.22
N SER A 109 -11.95 -6.45 3.41
CA SER A 109 -12.08 -6.37 1.95
C SER A 109 -11.66 -7.67 1.28
N PRO A 110 -12.54 -8.33 0.51
CA PRO A 110 -12.17 -9.55 -0.23
C PRO A 110 -11.01 -9.34 -1.22
N LEU A 111 -10.79 -8.09 -1.69
CA LEU A 111 -9.73 -7.75 -2.64
C LEU A 111 -8.38 -7.51 -1.94
N ASN A 112 -8.41 -7.10 -0.69
CA ASN A 112 -7.23 -6.69 0.07
C ASN A 112 -6.85 -7.68 1.18
N HIS A 113 -7.76 -8.63 1.49
CA HIS A 113 -7.46 -9.70 2.42
C HIS A 113 -6.22 -10.47 1.93
N GLY A 114 -5.24 -10.62 2.79
CA GLY A 114 -3.95 -11.23 2.43
C GLY A 114 -2.85 -10.25 2.01
N LEU A 115 -3.10 -8.93 1.92
CA LEU A 115 -2.02 -7.94 1.73
C LEU A 115 -0.98 -7.99 2.88
N ILE A 116 -1.42 -8.38 4.07
CA ILE A 116 -0.56 -8.59 5.25
C ILE A 116 -0.86 -10.01 5.78
N PRO A 117 -0.36 -11.07 5.09
CA PRO A 117 -0.82 -12.44 5.34
C PRO A 117 -0.66 -12.89 6.80
N GLY A 118 0.47 -12.60 7.43
CA GLY A 118 0.70 -12.99 8.83
C GLY A 118 -0.31 -12.40 9.80
N LEU A 119 -0.65 -11.12 9.63
CA LEU A 119 -1.62 -10.43 10.48
C LEU A 119 -3.07 -10.87 10.17
N HIS A 120 -3.43 -10.92 8.88
CA HIS A 120 -4.78 -11.27 8.46
C HIS A 120 -5.14 -12.72 8.80
N ASN A 121 -4.23 -13.68 8.55
CA ASN A 121 -4.46 -15.09 8.91
C ASN A 121 -4.63 -15.28 10.42
N LEU A 122 -3.94 -14.48 11.25
CA LEU A 122 -4.15 -14.53 12.68
C LEU A 122 -5.51 -13.92 13.06
N TRP A 123 -5.91 -12.82 12.43
CA TRP A 123 -7.22 -12.20 12.64
C TRP A 123 -8.40 -13.09 12.24
N ASP A 124 -8.24 -13.99 11.24
CA ASP A 124 -9.24 -15.00 10.88
C ASP A 124 -9.58 -15.95 12.03
N THR A 125 -8.69 -16.07 13.03
CA THR A 125 -8.89 -16.88 14.24
C THR A 125 -9.41 -16.09 15.44
N MET A 126 -9.79 -14.82 15.25
CA MET A 126 -10.12 -13.88 16.32
C MET A 126 -11.54 -13.33 16.15
N SER A 127 -12.17 -13.03 17.27
CA SER A 127 -13.40 -12.24 17.28
C SER A 127 -13.14 -10.77 16.90
N GLU A 128 -14.18 -10.06 16.48
CA GLU A 128 -14.06 -8.63 16.14
C GLU A 128 -13.60 -7.80 17.35
N ASP A 129 -14.03 -8.15 18.56
CA ASP A 129 -13.61 -7.48 19.80
C ASP A 129 -12.11 -7.69 20.09
N GLU A 130 -11.60 -8.89 19.86
CA GLU A 130 -10.17 -9.19 20.01
C GLU A 130 -9.33 -8.42 18.98
N ILE A 131 -9.80 -8.32 17.73
CA ILE A 131 -9.16 -7.52 16.69
C ILE A 131 -9.11 -6.04 17.11
N ASN A 132 -10.22 -5.48 17.58
CA ASN A 132 -10.29 -4.11 18.04
C ASN A 132 -9.32 -3.86 19.20
N LYS A 133 -9.30 -4.73 20.22
CA LYS A 133 -8.36 -4.64 21.34
C LYS A 133 -6.89 -4.67 20.88
N SER A 134 -6.58 -5.48 19.84
CA SER A 134 -5.23 -5.52 19.29
C SER A 134 -4.84 -4.20 18.61
N LEU A 135 -5.78 -3.54 17.93
CA LEU A 135 -5.56 -2.24 17.31
C LEU A 135 -5.43 -1.11 18.35
N ASP A 136 -6.20 -1.20 19.45
CA ASP A 136 -6.13 -0.23 20.56
C ASP A 136 -4.82 -0.36 21.36
N SER A 137 -4.16 -1.52 21.33
CA SER A 137 -2.90 -1.80 22.03
C SER A 137 -1.64 -1.40 21.24
N VAL A 138 -1.77 -0.51 20.25
CA VAL A 138 -0.67 -0.07 19.41
C VAL A 138 0.40 0.68 20.22
N ILE A 139 1.67 0.37 19.97
CA ILE A 139 2.83 1.02 20.59
C ILE A 139 3.61 1.75 19.50
N ILE A 140 3.91 3.03 19.70
CA ILE A 140 4.81 3.77 18.81
C ILE A 140 6.24 3.42 19.19
N LEU A 141 6.98 2.85 18.23
CA LEU A 141 8.39 2.48 18.38
C LEU A 141 9.32 3.65 18.07
N GLU A 142 9.01 4.40 17.03
CA GLU A 142 9.83 5.53 16.58
C GLU A 142 8.97 6.52 15.79
N THR A 143 9.21 7.81 16.01
CA THR A 143 8.66 8.91 15.21
C THR A 143 9.80 9.78 14.72
N LYS A 144 9.87 10.02 13.42
CA LYS A 144 10.91 10.89 12.85
C LYS A 144 10.45 11.56 11.55
N ALA A 145 10.99 12.73 11.27
CA ALA A 145 10.86 13.34 9.96
C ALA A 145 11.59 12.52 8.89
N GLY A 146 11.06 12.47 7.67
CA GLY A 146 11.74 11.80 6.57
C GLY A 146 10.82 11.34 5.44
N SER A 147 11.44 10.74 4.44
CA SER A 147 10.77 10.15 3.29
C SER A 147 10.11 8.81 3.64
N ARG A 148 9.15 8.37 2.82
CA ARG A 148 8.57 7.04 3.00
C ARG A 148 9.60 5.90 2.91
N TYR A 149 10.65 6.11 2.12
CA TYR A 149 11.76 5.18 2.01
C TYR A 149 12.54 5.03 3.32
N GLU A 150 12.84 6.13 3.98
CA GLU A 150 13.46 6.11 5.32
C GLU A 150 12.55 5.43 6.35
N GLY A 151 11.23 5.58 6.18
CA GLY A 151 10.24 4.84 6.95
C GLY A 151 10.39 3.32 6.78
N TYR A 152 10.50 2.84 5.56
CA TYR A 152 10.73 1.40 5.30
C TYR A 152 12.05 0.91 5.86
N LYS A 153 13.12 1.70 5.76
CA LYS A 153 14.42 1.35 6.39
C LYS A 153 14.29 1.24 7.90
N THR A 154 13.58 2.17 8.51
CA THR A 154 13.35 2.18 9.97
C THR A 154 12.47 1.01 10.41
N GLU A 155 11.38 0.74 9.68
CA GLU A 155 10.52 -0.43 9.90
C GLU A 155 11.34 -1.72 9.83
N LYS A 156 12.14 -1.90 8.77
CA LYS A 156 13.03 -3.06 8.61
C LYS A 156 14.05 -3.19 9.76
N LYS A 157 14.65 -2.07 10.20
CA LYS A 157 15.55 -2.04 11.36
C LYS A 157 14.86 -2.57 12.61
N TRP A 158 13.62 -2.12 12.88
CA TRP A 158 12.86 -2.58 14.04
C TRP A 158 12.45 -4.04 13.93
N ILE A 159 12.07 -4.52 12.75
CA ILE A 159 11.77 -5.93 12.48
C ILE A 159 13.01 -6.79 12.82
N HIS A 160 14.19 -6.45 12.28
CA HIS A 160 15.41 -7.19 12.56
C HIS A 160 15.79 -7.16 14.05
N LYS A 161 15.67 -6.00 14.71
CA LYS A 161 15.94 -5.88 16.14
C LYS A 161 15.04 -6.82 16.95
N LEU A 162 13.74 -6.78 16.74
CA LEU A 162 12.77 -7.58 17.49
C LEU A 162 12.94 -9.08 17.20
N LEU A 163 13.27 -9.47 15.97
CA LEU A 163 13.60 -10.86 15.64
C LEU A 163 14.84 -11.34 16.40
N ASN A 164 15.89 -10.53 16.45
CA ASN A 164 17.11 -10.86 17.20
C ASN A 164 16.87 -10.95 18.71
N ASP A 165 15.91 -10.14 19.21
CA ASP A 165 15.47 -10.17 20.60
C ASP A 165 14.49 -11.34 20.90
N GLY A 166 14.20 -12.22 19.90
CA GLY A 166 13.38 -13.41 20.05
C GLY A 166 11.87 -13.19 20.01
N TYR A 167 11.40 -12.02 19.56
CA TYR A 167 9.96 -11.74 19.44
C TYR A 167 9.34 -12.48 18.25
N PRO A 168 8.17 -13.16 18.42
CA PRO A 168 7.47 -13.83 17.34
C PRO A 168 6.75 -12.79 16.44
N LEU A 169 7.35 -12.46 15.29
CA LEU A 169 6.82 -11.46 14.37
C LEU A 169 5.93 -12.05 13.29
N LEU A 170 4.87 -11.31 12.93
CA LEU A 170 3.94 -11.59 11.84
C LEU A 170 4.40 -11.00 10.48
N ASN A 171 5.54 -10.33 10.43
CA ASN A 171 6.10 -9.70 9.23
C ASN A 171 6.74 -10.77 8.30
N VAL A 172 5.94 -11.53 7.59
CA VAL A 172 6.34 -12.76 6.83
C VAL A 172 7.38 -12.50 5.75
N TYR A 173 7.41 -11.30 5.14
CA TYR A 173 8.32 -11.00 4.03
C TYR A 173 9.79 -10.87 4.43
N HIS A 174 10.08 -10.70 5.72
CA HIS A 174 11.44 -10.53 6.22
C HIS A 174 12.04 -11.83 6.76
N ASN A 175 11.23 -12.88 6.94
CA ASN A 175 11.65 -14.16 7.49
C ASN A 175 12.22 -15.15 6.46
N LYS A 176 12.26 -14.82 5.16
CA LYS A 176 12.75 -15.73 4.10
C LYS A 176 14.28 -15.86 4.03
N GLN A 177 15.03 -15.27 4.97
CA GLN A 177 16.50 -15.38 5.00
C GLN A 177 17.02 -16.25 6.15
N GLN A 178 16.18 -17.07 6.77
CA GLN A 178 16.59 -18.04 7.79
C GLN A 178 16.11 -19.45 7.43
N VAL A 179 16.53 -19.97 6.27
CA VAL A 179 16.62 -21.42 6.00
C VAL A 179 17.88 -21.65 5.20
#